data_92fca0011d8fe93f437d9eea41c1ddc7
#
_entry.id   92fca0011d8fe93f437d9eea41c1ddc7
#
_cell.length_a   1.000
_cell.length_b   1.000
_cell.length_c   1.000
_cell.angle_alpha   90.00
_cell.angle_beta   90.00
_cell.angle_gamma   90.00
#
_symmetry.space_group_name_H-M   'P 1'
#
loop_
_entity.id
_entity.type
_entity.pdbx_description
1 polymer ?
#
loop_
_entity_poly.entity_id
_entity_poly.type
_entity_poly.pdbx_seq_one_letter_code
_entity_poly.pdbx_strand_id
1 'polypeptide(L)'
;GYTGKGWAPGDCKERGVNPAGKAFNKKKLTPPYSGISNIDYVENFKLFYQDSDKKQPFCFWVGFNEPHRGFERDSWQKENKSLSIVSVPGFLPNHDVVKGDLLDYSVEIEYQDAQLQKIIDFLKEKGLFDNTLIIVTADNGMAFPNAKATCYDAGVHVPLAICWGDKIKRKNTSEIVSSVDFAPTMLDAAGINR
;
A
#
# COMPACT_ATOMS: atom_id res chain seq x y z
N GLY A 1 10.97 -11.00 1.17
CA GLY A 1 10.65 -10.54 2.53
C GLY A 1 9.54 -9.52 2.57
N TYR A 2 9.10 -9.12 3.76
CA TYR A 2 8.01 -8.13 3.89
C TYR A 2 8.14 -7.26 5.14
N THR A 3 7.44 -6.12 5.12
CA THR A 3 7.17 -5.28 6.29
C THR A 3 5.68 -4.93 6.37
N GLY A 4 5.16 -4.69 7.57
CA GLY A 4 3.75 -4.42 7.84
C GLY A 4 2.91 -5.70 7.79
N LYS A 5 1.76 -5.65 7.08
CA LYS A 5 0.91 -6.82 6.84
C LYS A 5 1.63 -7.80 5.93
N GLY A 6 1.74 -9.06 6.36
CA GLY A 6 2.26 -10.14 5.56
C GLY A 6 1.15 -11.04 5.02
N TRP A 7 1.36 -12.36 5.11
CA TRP A 7 0.36 -13.34 4.71
C TRP A 7 -0.83 -13.34 5.67
N ALA A 8 -2.01 -13.12 5.14
CA ALA A 8 -3.30 -13.24 5.83
C ALA A 8 -4.42 -13.41 4.76
N PRO A 9 -5.55 -14.03 5.10
CA PRO A 9 -5.95 -14.60 6.40
C PRO A 9 -5.51 -16.06 6.65
N GLY A 10 -4.73 -16.65 5.75
CA GLY A 10 -4.33 -18.05 5.85
C GLY A 10 -3.38 -18.33 7.04
N ASP A 11 -3.43 -19.54 7.58
CA ASP A 11 -2.45 -20.03 8.54
C ASP A 11 -1.32 -20.76 7.82
N CYS A 12 -0.10 -20.28 7.99
CA CYS A 12 1.11 -20.90 7.42
C CYS A 12 1.96 -21.64 8.44
N LYS A 13 1.54 -21.72 9.71
CA LYS A 13 2.33 -22.31 10.80
C LYS A 13 2.60 -23.79 10.58
N GLU A 14 1.60 -24.55 10.11
CA GLU A 14 1.75 -25.98 9.82
C GLU A 14 2.79 -26.27 8.73
N ARG A 15 2.97 -25.36 7.79
CA ARG A 15 3.94 -25.51 6.68
C ARG A 15 5.34 -25.01 7.03
N GLY A 16 5.51 -24.32 8.16
CA GLY A 16 6.80 -23.77 8.59
C GLY A 16 7.37 -22.65 7.70
N VAL A 17 6.65 -22.27 6.64
CA VAL A 17 7.07 -21.25 5.67
C VAL A 17 5.98 -20.20 5.51
N ASN A 18 6.33 -18.94 5.76
CA ASN A 18 5.44 -17.83 5.47
C ASN A 18 5.53 -17.48 3.98
N PRO A 19 4.41 -17.54 3.21
CA PRO A 19 4.42 -17.20 1.77
C PRO A 19 4.90 -15.78 1.46
N ALA A 20 4.72 -14.83 2.38
CA ALA A 20 5.27 -13.47 2.25
C ALA A 20 6.77 -13.38 2.53
N GLY A 21 7.41 -14.48 2.96
CA GLY A 21 8.82 -14.55 3.27
C GLY A 21 9.17 -14.09 4.69
N LYS A 22 10.43 -13.65 4.90
CA LYS A 22 10.94 -13.18 6.20
C LYS A 22 10.34 -11.81 6.56
N ALA A 23 9.85 -11.69 7.79
CA ALA A 23 9.31 -10.45 8.32
C ALA A 23 10.43 -9.47 8.74
N PHE A 24 10.28 -8.21 8.35
CA PHE A 24 11.11 -7.07 8.75
C PHE A 24 10.22 -6.03 9.44
N ASN A 25 9.87 -6.28 10.71
CA ASN A 25 8.94 -5.45 11.50
C ASN A 25 9.56 -4.98 12.82
N LYS A 26 10.90 -5.02 12.94
CA LYS A 26 11.59 -4.68 14.19
C LYS A 26 11.71 -3.18 14.42
N LYS A 27 11.86 -2.40 13.36
CA LYS A 27 11.94 -0.94 13.46
C LYS A 27 10.55 -0.36 13.68
N LYS A 28 10.47 0.53 14.67
CA LYS A 28 9.24 1.17 15.11
C LYS A 28 9.45 2.68 15.16
N LEU A 29 8.37 3.41 14.96
CA LEU A 29 8.29 4.86 15.10
C LEU A 29 7.09 5.25 15.97
N THR A 30 7.07 6.49 16.41
CA THR A 30 5.87 7.08 17.02
C THR A 30 4.97 7.57 15.89
N PRO A 31 3.77 7.00 15.72
CA PRO A 31 2.87 7.43 14.66
C PRO A 31 2.33 8.84 14.94
N PRO A 32 2.04 9.63 13.89
CA PRO A 32 1.49 10.98 14.07
C PRO A 32 0.04 10.96 14.60
N TYR A 33 -0.71 9.90 14.32
CA TYR A 33 -2.12 9.73 14.70
C TYR A 33 -2.38 8.30 15.19
N SER A 34 -3.42 8.13 16.01
CA SER A 34 -3.74 6.85 16.67
C SER A 34 -4.12 5.72 15.71
N GLY A 35 -4.66 6.03 14.54
CA GLY A 35 -5.00 5.04 13.50
C GLY A 35 -3.81 4.48 12.74
N ILE A 36 -2.70 5.21 12.76
CA ILE A 36 -1.50 4.89 12.00
C ILE A 36 -0.63 3.87 12.73
N SER A 37 -0.08 2.93 11.98
CA SER A 37 0.80 1.89 12.51
C SER A 37 2.11 2.46 13.08
N ASN A 38 2.61 1.85 14.14
CA ASN A 38 3.94 2.18 14.67
C ASN A 38 5.09 1.50 13.90
N ILE A 39 4.80 0.76 12.82
CA ILE A 39 5.85 0.13 12.01
C ILE A 39 6.55 1.19 11.17
N ASP A 40 7.87 1.28 11.29
CA ASP A 40 8.68 2.08 10.40
C ASP A 40 8.94 1.28 9.10
N TYR A 41 8.06 1.44 8.12
CA TYR A 41 8.13 0.71 6.86
C TYR A 41 9.45 0.97 6.11
N VAL A 42 9.90 2.21 6.14
CA VAL A 42 11.10 2.65 5.42
C VAL A 42 12.36 2.04 6.03
N GLU A 43 12.54 2.15 7.34
CA GLU A 43 13.72 1.60 8.01
C GLU A 43 13.72 0.06 8.01
N ASN A 44 12.55 -0.58 8.03
CA ASN A 44 12.45 -2.03 7.85
C ASN A 44 12.78 -2.47 6.43
N PHE A 45 12.40 -1.70 5.38
CA PHE A 45 12.83 -1.95 4.01
C PHE A 45 14.35 -1.79 3.85
N LYS A 46 14.94 -0.77 4.46
CA LYS A 46 16.40 -0.56 4.47
C LYS A 46 17.11 -1.72 5.15
N LEU A 47 16.58 -2.23 6.27
CA LEU A 47 17.12 -3.43 6.93
C LEU A 47 17.07 -4.67 6.04
N PHE A 48 15.94 -4.90 5.34
CA PHE A 48 15.84 -5.96 4.36
C PHE A 48 16.91 -5.82 3.29
N TYR A 49 17.04 -4.63 2.72
CA TYR A 49 18.05 -4.37 1.69
C TYR A 49 19.47 -4.61 2.21
N GLN A 50 19.79 -4.20 3.44
CA GLN A 50 21.09 -4.45 4.06
C GLN A 50 21.38 -5.95 4.25
N ASP A 51 20.38 -6.73 4.64
CA ASP A 51 20.46 -8.18 4.91
C ASP A 51 20.43 -9.03 3.61
N SER A 52 20.03 -8.46 2.48
CA SER A 52 19.93 -9.16 1.20
C SER A 52 21.28 -9.29 0.49
N ASP A 53 21.45 -10.39 -0.27
CA ASP A 53 22.58 -10.53 -1.21
C ASP A 53 22.40 -9.55 -2.38
N LYS A 54 23.33 -8.62 -2.53
CA LYS A 54 23.28 -7.59 -3.58
C LYS A 54 23.52 -8.14 -5.00
N LYS A 55 23.95 -9.39 -5.12
CA LYS A 55 24.15 -10.08 -6.41
C LYS A 55 22.88 -10.79 -6.88
N GLN A 56 21.87 -10.88 -6.01
CA GLN A 56 20.61 -11.55 -6.33
C GLN A 56 19.48 -10.52 -6.49
N PRO A 57 18.51 -10.77 -7.38
CA PRO A 57 17.30 -9.98 -7.43
C PRO A 57 16.51 -10.14 -6.12
N PHE A 58 15.72 -9.14 -5.78
CA PHE A 58 14.88 -9.19 -4.59
C PHE A 58 13.40 -9.08 -4.93
N CYS A 59 12.57 -9.65 -4.05
CA CYS A 59 11.14 -9.40 -3.98
C CYS A 59 10.79 -8.98 -2.56
N PHE A 60 10.13 -7.83 -2.42
CA PHE A 60 9.75 -7.29 -1.12
C PHE A 60 8.32 -6.77 -1.13
N TRP A 61 7.56 -7.17 -0.13
CA TRP A 61 6.18 -6.77 0.07
C TRP A 61 6.10 -5.69 1.17
N VAL A 62 5.55 -4.53 0.84
CA VAL A 62 5.23 -3.49 1.82
C VAL A 62 3.71 -3.52 2.05
N GLY A 63 3.30 -4.23 3.09
CA GLY A 63 1.89 -4.32 3.47
C GLY A 63 1.54 -3.20 4.45
N PHE A 64 1.21 -2.02 3.93
CA PHE A 64 0.75 -0.93 4.76
C PHE A 64 -0.51 -1.33 5.55
N ASN A 65 -0.63 -0.85 6.78
CA ASN A 65 -1.88 -0.96 7.52
C ASN A 65 -2.86 0.13 7.07
N GLU A 66 -2.34 1.27 6.73
CA GLU A 66 -3.09 2.43 6.28
C GLU A 66 -3.68 2.19 4.87
N PRO A 67 -4.86 2.70 4.59
CA PRO A 67 -5.81 3.40 5.47
C PRO A 67 -6.85 2.44 6.07
N HIS A 68 -6.48 1.61 7.05
CA HIS A 68 -7.40 0.68 7.73
C HIS A 68 -8.29 1.45 8.71
N ARG A 69 -9.59 1.12 8.76
CA ARG A 69 -10.54 1.74 9.68
C ARG A 69 -10.04 1.73 11.12
N GLY A 70 -10.27 2.84 11.79
CA GLY A 70 -9.75 3.19 13.12
C GLY A 70 -9.07 4.56 13.08
N PHE A 71 -9.41 5.39 12.06
CA PHE A 71 -8.84 6.73 11.86
C PHE A 71 -8.97 7.58 13.13
N GLU A 72 -7.94 8.38 13.43
CA GLU A 72 -8.05 9.36 14.49
C GLU A 72 -9.08 10.40 14.09
N ARG A 73 -10.12 10.53 14.90
CA ARG A 73 -11.21 11.48 14.65
C ARG A 73 -10.69 12.91 14.63
N ASP A 74 -11.15 13.66 13.63
CA ASP A 74 -10.80 15.07 13.41
C ASP A 74 -9.30 15.31 13.14
N SER A 75 -8.54 14.28 12.74
CA SER A 75 -7.14 14.40 12.29
C SER A 75 -7.03 15.36 11.09
N TRP A 76 -8.04 15.39 10.23
CA TRP A 76 -8.15 16.31 9.09
C TRP A 76 -8.07 17.79 9.49
N GLN A 77 -8.58 18.16 10.68
CA GLN A 77 -8.50 19.55 11.18
C GLN A 77 -7.06 19.91 11.54
N LYS A 78 -6.32 18.97 12.11
CA LYS A 78 -4.88 19.14 12.44
C LYS A 78 -4.05 19.33 11.17
N GLU A 79 -4.48 18.72 10.06
CA GLU A 79 -3.86 18.86 8.73
C GLU A 79 -4.42 20.05 7.94
N ASN A 80 -5.21 20.94 8.56
CA ASN A 80 -5.80 22.13 7.95
C ASN A 80 -6.63 21.84 6.68
N LYS A 81 -7.24 20.66 6.59
CA LYS A 81 -8.13 20.30 5.47
C LYS A 81 -9.51 20.96 5.63
N SER A 82 -10.24 21.08 4.53
CA SER A 82 -11.57 21.70 4.51
C SER A 82 -12.66 20.74 4.05
N LEU A 83 -13.80 20.72 4.72
CA LEU A 83 -14.98 19.96 4.30
C LEU A 83 -15.49 20.34 2.89
N SER A 84 -15.18 21.55 2.44
CA SER A 84 -15.61 22.06 1.13
C SER A 84 -14.99 21.35 -0.06
N ILE A 85 -13.84 20.70 0.13
CA ILE A 85 -13.16 19.96 -0.96
C ILE A 85 -13.69 18.52 -1.14
N VAL A 86 -14.54 18.06 -0.21
CA VAL A 86 -14.98 16.66 -0.21
C VAL A 86 -16.17 16.45 -1.13
N SER A 87 -15.99 15.61 -2.14
CA SER A 87 -17.08 15.04 -2.92
C SER A 87 -17.50 13.72 -2.25
N VAL A 88 -18.66 13.71 -1.64
CA VAL A 88 -19.20 12.51 -0.97
C VAL A 88 -19.73 11.54 -2.04
N PRO A 89 -19.28 10.26 -2.05
CA PRO A 89 -19.85 9.26 -2.94
C PRO A 89 -21.36 9.12 -2.79
N GLY A 90 -22.08 8.92 -3.90
CA GLY A 90 -23.55 8.89 -3.92
C GLY A 90 -24.20 7.79 -3.06
N PHE A 91 -23.43 6.80 -2.61
CA PHE A 91 -23.89 5.75 -1.70
C PHE A 91 -23.70 6.09 -0.22
N LEU A 92 -23.13 7.27 0.10
CA LEU A 92 -22.98 7.78 1.47
C LEU A 92 -23.84 9.03 1.68
N PRO A 93 -24.32 9.28 2.91
CA PRO A 93 -25.03 10.52 3.23
C PRO A 93 -24.14 11.75 3.04
N ASN A 94 -24.62 12.76 2.33
CA ASN A 94 -23.91 14.03 2.20
C ASN A 94 -24.09 14.87 3.47
N HIS A 95 -23.26 14.61 4.47
CA HIS A 95 -23.31 15.26 5.79
C HIS A 95 -21.89 15.58 6.26
N ASP A 96 -21.70 16.64 7.03
CA ASP A 96 -20.37 17.09 7.45
C ASP A 96 -19.58 16.05 8.27
N VAL A 97 -20.29 15.25 9.09
CA VAL A 97 -19.66 14.13 9.80
C VAL A 97 -19.06 13.10 8.84
N VAL A 98 -19.75 12.79 7.73
CA VAL A 98 -19.25 11.86 6.70
C VAL A 98 -18.10 12.47 5.93
N LYS A 99 -18.16 13.77 5.62
CA LYS A 99 -17.05 14.49 4.99
C LYS A 99 -15.81 14.49 5.88
N GLY A 100 -15.97 14.73 7.20
CA GLY A 100 -14.87 14.67 8.16
C GLY A 100 -14.23 13.29 8.21
N ASP A 101 -15.04 12.23 8.26
CA ASP A 101 -14.55 10.84 8.26
C ASP A 101 -13.82 10.47 6.95
N LEU A 102 -14.28 10.98 5.79
CA LEU A 102 -13.57 10.84 4.52
C LEU A 102 -12.24 11.61 4.49
N LEU A 103 -12.17 12.75 5.16
CA LEU A 103 -10.91 13.48 5.30
C LEU A 103 -9.95 12.80 6.26
N ASP A 104 -10.41 12.22 7.38
CA ASP A 104 -9.58 11.42 8.27
C ASP A 104 -9.00 10.20 7.52
N TYR A 105 -9.80 9.54 6.70
CA TYR A 105 -9.34 8.49 5.78
C TYR A 105 -8.26 9.00 4.83
N SER A 106 -8.40 10.21 4.28
CA SER A 106 -7.41 10.81 3.37
C SER A 106 -6.08 11.11 4.06
N VAL A 107 -6.08 11.46 5.35
CA VAL A 107 -4.86 11.70 6.14
C VAL A 107 -4.00 10.43 6.21
N GLU A 108 -4.62 9.27 6.39
CA GLU A 108 -3.87 8.00 6.40
C GLU A 108 -3.33 7.62 5.01
N ILE A 109 -4.08 7.92 3.93
CA ILE A 109 -3.59 7.72 2.55
C ILE A 109 -2.35 8.59 2.29
N GLU A 110 -2.41 9.86 2.67
CA GLU A 110 -1.27 10.78 2.50
C GLU A 110 -0.05 10.34 3.32
N TYR A 111 -0.27 9.81 4.52
CA TYR A 111 0.82 9.21 5.31
C TYR A 111 1.44 8.01 4.58
N GLN A 112 0.62 7.09 4.07
CA GLN A 112 1.09 5.94 3.29
C GLN A 112 1.88 6.36 2.05
N ASP A 113 1.36 7.34 1.30
CA ASP A 113 2.01 7.88 0.10
C ASP A 113 3.38 8.48 0.45
N ALA A 114 3.46 9.22 1.55
CA ALA A 114 4.74 9.76 2.03
C ALA A 114 5.75 8.67 2.44
N GLN A 115 5.30 7.54 3.00
CA GLN A 115 6.19 6.40 3.28
C GLN A 115 6.66 5.74 1.98
N LEU A 116 5.77 5.55 1.02
CA LEU A 116 6.11 5.02 -0.31
C LEU A 116 7.12 5.91 -1.01
N GLN A 117 6.94 7.24 -0.97
CA GLN A 117 7.89 8.20 -1.56
C GLN A 117 9.29 8.02 -0.97
N LYS A 118 9.42 7.87 0.35
CA LYS A 118 10.73 7.65 1.01
C LYS A 118 11.39 6.34 0.57
N ILE A 119 10.61 5.28 0.32
CA ILE A 119 11.13 4.02 -0.23
C ILE A 119 11.63 4.23 -1.66
N ILE A 120 10.88 4.95 -2.49
CA ILE A 120 11.27 5.29 -3.87
C ILE A 120 12.55 6.12 -3.87
N ASP A 121 12.67 7.10 -2.99
CA ASP A 121 13.86 7.95 -2.88
C ASP A 121 15.09 7.12 -2.48
N PHE A 122 14.93 6.16 -1.56
CA PHE A 122 15.99 5.21 -1.23
C PHE A 122 16.39 4.34 -2.43
N LEU A 123 15.43 3.84 -3.21
CA LEU A 123 15.73 3.08 -4.43
C LEU A 123 16.50 3.91 -5.46
N LYS A 124 16.14 5.18 -5.61
CA LYS A 124 16.86 6.13 -6.47
C LYS A 124 18.28 6.40 -5.96
N GLU A 125 18.44 6.65 -4.66
CA GLU A 125 19.76 6.86 -4.02
C GLU A 125 20.69 5.67 -4.24
N LYS A 126 20.14 4.44 -4.24
CA LYS A 126 20.92 3.21 -4.47
C LYS A 126 21.09 2.85 -5.95
N GLY A 127 20.56 3.64 -6.88
CA GLY A 127 20.59 3.35 -8.32
C GLY A 127 19.78 2.11 -8.71
N LEU A 128 18.75 1.77 -7.93
CA LEU A 128 17.93 0.56 -8.12
C LEU A 128 16.60 0.86 -8.81
N PHE A 129 16.15 2.10 -8.78
CA PHE A 129 14.80 2.50 -9.20
C PHE A 129 14.48 2.05 -10.63
N ASP A 130 15.38 2.27 -11.58
CA ASP A 130 15.16 1.97 -13.00
C ASP A 130 15.08 0.47 -13.28
N ASN A 131 15.61 -0.36 -12.38
CA ASN A 131 15.54 -1.82 -12.50
C ASN A 131 14.63 -2.47 -11.43
N THR A 132 13.74 -1.71 -10.83
CA THR A 132 12.74 -2.21 -9.87
C THR A 132 11.33 -2.05 -10.43
N LEU A 133 10.61 -3.17 -10.59
CA LEU A 133 9.18 -3.15 -10.84
C LEU A 133 8.45 -2.83 -9.54
N ILE A 134 7.73 -1.72 -9.51
CA ILE A 134 6.94 -1.26 -8.37
C ILE A 134 5.47 -1.39 -8.74
N ILE A 135 4.71 -2.15 -7.94
CA ILE A 135 3.26 -2.30 -8.07
C ILE A 135 2.62 -1.77 -6.79
N VAL A 136 1.72 -0.80 -6.92
CA VAL A 136 0.97 -0.21 -5.82
C VAL A 136 -0.51 -0.46 -6.04
N THR A 137 -1.16 -1.08 -5.08
CA THR A 137 -2.59 -1.40 -5.13
C THR A 137 -3.17 -1.50 -3.73
N ALA A 138 -4.46 -1.78 -3.62
CA ALA A 138 -5.16 -2.08 -2.37
C ALA A 138 -5.77 -3.48 -2.39
N ASP A 139 -5.97 -4.06 -1.23
CA ASP A 139 -6.58 -5.37 -1.04
C ASP A 139 -8.13 -5.35 -1.16
N ASN A 140 -8.72 -4.19 -0.90
CA ASN A 140 -10.17 -3.96 -1.01
C ASN A 140 -10.48 -2.47 -1.13
N GLY A 141 -11.73 -2.15 -1.45
CA GLY A 141 -12.25 -0.80 -1.43
C GLY A 141 -12.23 -0.14 -0.05
N MET A 142 -12.51 1.16 -0.01
CA MET A 142 -12.46 1.96 1.21
C MET A 142 -13.34 1.40 2.34
N ALA A 143 -12.92 1.60 3.60
CA ALA A 143 -13.59 1.06 4.79
C ALA A 143 -14.86 1.85 5.18
N PHE A 144 -15.80 1.94 4.22
CA PHE A 144 -17.08 2.63 4.37
C PHE A 144 -18.24 1.71 3.95
N PRO A 145 -19.49 2.00 4.40
CA PRO A 145 -20.66 1.24 3.97
C PRO A 145 -20.79 1.19 2.45
N ASN A 146 -21.27 0.06 1.93
CA ASN A 146 -21.43 -0.20 0.49
C ASN A 146 -20.12 -0.20 -0.34
N ALA A 147 -18.96 -0.21 0.31
CA ALA A 147 -17.65 -0.33 -0.30
C ALA A 147 -16.94 -1.60 0.20
N LYS A 148 -16.15 -1.52 1.29
CA LYS A 148 -15.43 -2.68 1.82
C LYS A 148 -16.34 -3.89 2.05
N ALA A 149 -15.83 -5.08 1.69
CA ALA A 149 -16.51 -6.38 1.82
C ALA A 149 -17.81 -6.49 0.98
N THR A 150 -17.89 -5.76 -0.13
CA THR A 150 -18.97 -5.87 -1.11
C THR A 150 -18.42 -6.12 -2.51
N CYS A 151 -19.28 -6.62 -3.41
CA CYS A 151 -18.98 -6.76 -4.85
C CYS A 151 -19.44 -5.52 -5.66
N TYR A 152 -19.80 -4.43 -5.01
CA TYR A 152 -20.08 -3.16 -5.71
C TYR A 152 -18.78 -2.53 -6.22
N ASP A 153 -18.90 -1.64 -7.20
CA ASP A 153 -17.74 -0.96 -7.80
C ASP A 153 -16.80 -0.37 -6.74
N ALA A 154 -17.32 0.37 -5.76
CA ALA A 154 -16.52 0.92 -4.67
C ALA A 154 -15.83 -0.11 -3.76
N GLY A 155 -16.21 -1.38 -3.82
CA GLY A 155 -15.60 -2.47 -3.06
C GLY A 155 -14.49 -3.20 -3.81
N VAL A 156 -14.58 -3.25 -5.15
CA VAL A 156 -13.69 -4.07 -6.00
C VAL A 156 -12.83 -3.25 -6.98
N HIS A 157 -13.23 -2.04 -7.31
CA HIS A 157 -12.48 -1.12 -8.15
C HIS A 157 -11.40 -0.42 -7.32
N VAL A 158 -10.32 -1.16 -7.04
CA VAL A 158 -9.19 -0.67 -6.26
C VAL A 158 -8.18 0.08 -7.12
N PRO A 159 -7.41 1.03 -6.56
CA PRO A 159 -6.38 1.72 -7.31
C PRO A 159 -5.26 0.76 -7.74
N LEU A 160 -4.69 1.00 -8.92
CA LEU A 160 -3.51 0.31 -9.40
C LEU A 160 -2.56 1.29 -10.08
N ALA A 161 -1.32 1.31 -9.61
CA ALA A 161 -0.22 2.00 -10.27
C ALA A 161 0.97 1.06 -10.45
N ILE A 162 1.57 1.08 -11.64
CA ILE A 162 2.74 0.27 -11.97
C ILE A 162 3.83 1.17 -12.53
N CYS A 163 5.04 1.03 -12.01
CA CYS A 163 6.21 1.76 -12.46
C CYS A 163 7.41 0.80 -12.61
N TRP A 164 8.18 0.96 -13.69
CA TRP A 164 9.42 0.21 -13.89
C TRP A 164 10.43 1.06 -14.69
N GLY A 165 10.98 2.09 -14.04
CA GLY A 165 11.90 3.02 -14.68
C GLY A 165 11.45 3.45 -16.07
N ASP A 166 12.33 3.41 -17.05
CA ASP A 166 12.04 3.75 -18.45
C ASP A 166 11.40 2.60 -19.26
N LYS A 167 11.23 1.41 -18.66
CA LYS A 167 10.63 0.25 -19.35
C LYS A 167 9.13 0.40 -19.55
N ILE A 168 8.47 1.15 -18.65
CA ILE A 168 7.04 1.44 -18.74
C ILE A 168 6.82 2.94 -18.90
N LYS A 169 6.26 3.34 -20.04
CA LYS A 169 5.90 4.75 -20.27
C LYS A 169 4.63 5.11 -19.49
N ARG A 170 4.63 6.30 -18.91
CA ARG A 170 3.45 6.83 -18.21
C ARG A 170 2.24 6.86 -19.15
N LYS A 171 1.20 6.18 -18.78
CA LYS A 171 -0.13 6.24 -19.45
C LYS A 171 -1.22 5.92 -18.43
N ASN A 172 -2.40 6.46 -18.64
CA ASN A 172 -3.62 5.97 -17.99
C ASN A 172 -4.28 4.94 -18.90
N THR A 173 -4.88 3.92 -18.33
CA THR A 173 -5.61 2.89 -19.05
C THR A 173 -6.92 2.60 -18.34
N SER A 174 -7.95 2.23 -19.10
CA SER A 174 -9.23 1.70 -18.61
C SER A 174 -9.32 0.19 -18.70
N GLU A 175 -8.23 -0.48 -19.02
CA GLU A 175 -8.19 -1.94 -19.07
C GLU A 175 -8.47 -2.55 -17.69
N ILE A 176 -9.25 -3.63 -17.68
CA ILE A 176 -9.56 -4.37 -16.46
C ILE A 176 -8.35 -5.25 -16.11
N VAL A 177 -7.83 -5.06 -14.90
CA VAL A 177 -6.72 -5.84 -14.33
C VAL A 177 -7.22 -6.52 -13.05
N SER A 178 -6.89 -7.77 -12.88
CA SER A 178 -7.18 -8.53 -11.66
C SER A 178 -5.91 -8.81 -10.86
N SER A 179 -6.03 -8.96 -9.55
CA SER A 179 -4.90 -9.34 -8.68
C SER A 179 -4.26 -10.68 -9.06
N VAL A 180 -4.98 -11.55 -9.76
CA VAL A 180 -4.43 -12.82 -10.30
C VAL A 180 -3.38 -12.59 -11.39
N ASP A 181 -3.38 -11.41 -12.02
CA ASP A 181 -2.42 -11.05 -13.07
C ASP A 181 -1.05 -10.64 -12.51
N PHE A 182 -0.96 -10.30 -11.22
CA PHE A 182 0.28 -9.80 -10.62
C PHE A 182 1.37 -10.87 -10.55
N ALA A 183 1.02 -12.09 -10.08
CA ALA A 183 2.01 -13.15 -9.94
C ALA A 183 2.64 -13.52 -11.30
N PRO A 184 1.87 -13.80 -12.37
CA PRO A 184 2.43 -14.04 -13.69
C PRO A 184 3.25 -12.86 -14.24
N THR A 185 2.81 -11.62 -14.00
CA THR A 185 3.55 -10.41 -14.42
C THR A 185 4.90 -10.29 -13.72
N MET A 186 4.95 -10.56 -12.40
CA MET A 186 6.21 -10.52 -11.65
C MET A 186 7.17 -11.65 -12.09
N LEU A 187 6.68 -12.85 -12.39
CA LEU A 187 7.50 -13.94 -12.89
C LEU A 187 8.10 -13.61 -14.27
N ASP A 188 7.29 -13.09 -15.17
CA ASP A 188 7.72 -12.64 -16.49
C ASP A 188 8.76 -11.52 -16.40
N ALA A 189 8.52 -10.51 -15.57
CA ALA A 189 9.47 -9.43 -15.30
C ALA A 189 10.80 -9.92 -14.72
N ALA A 190 10.78 -11.02 -13.95
CA ALA A 190 11.98 -11.67 -13.41
C ALA A 190 12.68 -12.63 -14.41
N GLY A 191 12.14 -12.80 -15.61
CA GLY A 191 12.67 -13.74 -16.61
C GLY A 191 12.49 -15.22 -16.24
N ILE A 192 11.52 -15.54 -15.36
CA ILE A 192 11.22 -16.90 -14.94
C ILE A 192 10.19 -17.50 -15.88
N ASN A 193 10.60 -18.48 -16.67
CA ASN A 193 9.69 -19.26 -17.53
C ASN A 193 8.71 -20.06 -16.67
N ARG A 194 7.46 -20.11 -17.13
CA ARG A 194 6.36 -20.86 -16.49
C ARG A 194 6.31 -22.28 -17.00
#